data_d52a2dd81040c22f9a35a1d471c673d8
#
_entry.id   d52a2dd81040c22f9a35a1d471c673d8
#
_cell.length_a   1.000
_cell.length_b   1.000
_cell.length_c   1.000
_cell.angle_alpha   90.00
_cell.angle_beta   90.00
_cell.angle_gamma   90.00
#
_symmetry.space_group_name_H-M   'P 1'
#
loop_
_entity.id
_entity.type
_entity.pdbx_description
1 polymer ?
#
loop_
_entity_poly.entity_id
_entity_poly.type
_entity_poly.pdbx_seq_one_letter_code
_entity_poly.pdbx_strand_id
1 'polypeptide(L)'
;MKKWLIIYDIRDEHRLPKVAKVLSEYGVRVQKSVFELEGNDKSIKRIRYRVKKAIKEDEDFIVYFNICESDWQKRLKYGPVVNENVEEKPFYIL
;
A
#
# COMPACT_ATOMS: atom_id res chain seq x y z
N MET A 1 -0.80 -13.05 11.19
CA MET A 1 -0.71 -12.42 9.86
C MET A 1 0.43 -11.42 9.82
N LYS A 2 1.02 -11.27 8.67
CA LYS A 2 2.12 -10.33 8.48
C LYS A 2 1.62 -8.95 8.12
N LYS A 3 2.35 -7.94 8.53
CA LYS A 3 2.06 -6.55 8.19
C LYS A 3 2.95 -6.10 7.05
N TRP A 4 2.37 -5.37 6.11
CA TRP A 4 3.08 -4.91 4.92
C TRP A 4 2.86 -3.44 4.69
N LEU A 5 3.93 -2.76 4.32
CA LEU A 5 3.88 -1.38 3.85
C LEU A 5 4.28 -1.39 2.39
N ILE A 6 3.46 -0.82 1.54
CA ILE A 6 3.70 -0.82 0.09
C ILE A 6 3.81 0.63 -0.37
N ILE A 7 4.91 0.95 -1.02
CA ILE A 7 5.18 2.28 -1.55
C ILE A 7 5.42 2.14 -3.04
N TYR A 8 4.80 2.99 -3.83
CA TYR A 8 4.93 2.91 -5.28
C TYR A 8 5.01 4.29 -5.92
N ASP A 9 5.61 4.30 -7.12
CA ASP A 9 5.68 5.48 -7.97
C ASP A 9 5.41 4.99 -9.40
N ILE A 10 4.19 5.21 -9.87
CA ILE A 10 3.74 4.77 -11.18
C ILE A 10 3.68 5.96 -12.10
N ARG A 11 4.42 5.90 -13.20
CA ARG A 11 4.63 7.05 -14.08
C ARG A 11 3.47 7.35 -15.01
N ASP A 12 2.62 6.38 -15.28
CA ASP A 12 1.55 6.53 -16.26
C ASP A 12 0.20 6.68 -15.57
N GLU A 13 -0.55 7.68 -15.98
CA GLU A 13 -1.86 7.98 -15.38
C GLU A 13 -2.92 6.90 -15.64
N HIS A 14 -2.69 6.03 -16.60
CA HIS A 14 -3.60 4.92 -16.90
C HIS A 14 -3.24 3.68 -16.10
N ARG A 15 -1.95 3.48 -15.80
CA ARG A 15 -1.50 2.36 -14.99
C ARG A 15 -1.70 2.61 -13.50
N LEU A 16 -1.57 3.87 -13.07
CA LEU A 16 -1.69 4.24 -11.66
C LEU A 16 -3.00 3.77 -11.03
N PRO A 17 -4.18 4.05 -11.62
CA PRO A 17 -5.43 3.59 -11.04
C PRO A 17 -5.55 2.07 -10.96
N LYS A 18 -4.94 1.36 -11.90
CA LYS A 18 -4.98 -0.10 -11.90
C LYS A 18 -4.22 -0.68 -10.71
N VAL A 19 -3.05 -0.12 -10.43
CA VAL A 19 -2.25 -0.54 -9.27
C VAL A 19 -2.99 -0.21 -7.98
N ALA A 20 -3.50 1.01 -7.86
CA ALA A 20 -4.24 1.44 -6.69
C ALA A 20 -5.46 0.56 -6.44
N LYS A 21 -6.17 0.17 -7.51
CA LYS A 21 -7.33 -0.69 -7.40
C LYS A 21 -6.97 -2.06 -6.84
N VAL A 22 -5.89 -2.66 -7.34
CA VAL A 22 -5.43 -3.95 -6.84
C VAL A 22 -5.12 -3.86 -5.35
N LEU A 23 -4.33 -2.86 -4.96
CA LEU A 23 -3.92 -2.70 -3.57
C LEU A 23 -5.10 -2.40 -2.65
N SER A 24 -6.09 -1.65 -3.13
CA SER A 24 -7.29 -1.33 -2.35
C SER A 24 -8.15 -2.54 -2.02
N GLU A 25 -8.04 -3.61 -2.80
CA GLU A 25 -8.76 -4.84 -2.51
C GLU A 25 -8.20 -5.58 -1.29
N TYR A 26 -6.96 -5.28 -0.91
CA TYR A 26 -6.26 -6.02 0.14
C TYR A 26 -5.87 -5.16 1.34
N GLY A 27 -5.79 -3.85 1.17
CA GLY A 27 -5.28 -2.99 2.21
C GLY A 27 -5.92 -1.62 2.25
N VAL A 28 -5.35 -0.76 3.06
CA VAL A 28 -5.83 0.59 3.30
C VAL A 28 -4.83 1.60 2.76
N ARG A 29 -5.32 2.52 1.95
CA ARG A 29 -4.51 3.60 1.42
C ARG A 29 -4.34 4.66 2.50
N VAL A 30 -3.09 4.91 2.89
CA VAL A 30 -2.78 5.89 3.95
C VAL A 30 -2.18 7.18 3.41
N GLN A 31 -1.62 7.11 2.21
CA GLN A 31 -1.14 8.27 1.47
C GLN A 31 -1.30 7.98 -0.01
N LYS A 32 -1.07 8.98 -0.86
CA LYS A 32 -1.29 8.87 -2.31
C LYS A 32 -0.66 7.62 -2.92
N SER A 33 0.53 7.27 -2.48
CA SER A 33 1.27 6.15 -3.03
C SER A 33 1.73 5.18 -1.96
N VAL A 34 0.97 5.10 -0.86
CA VAL A 34 1.32 4.25 0.28
C VAL A 34 0.10 3.48 0.75
N PHE A 35 0.24 2.16 0.81
CA PHE A 35 -0.79 1.27 1.33
C PHE A 35 -0.23 0.48 2.51
N GLU A 36 -1.11 0.22 3.47
CA GLU A 36 -0.84 -0.68 4.59
C GLU A 36 -1.78 -1.87 4.46
N LEU A 37 -1.25 -3.07 4.66
CA LEU A 37 -2.10 -4.25 4.63
C LEU A 37 -1.60 -5.34 5.57
N GLU A 38 -2.51 -6.22 5.91
CA GLU A 38 -2.20 -7.46 6.61
C GLU A 38 -2.44 -8.61 5.65
N GLY A 39 -1.54 -9.56 5.63
CA GLY A 39 -1.73 -10.71 4.78
C GLY A 39 -0.66 -11.76 5.01
N ASN A 40 -0.95 -12.96 4.57
CA ASN A 40 0.03 -14.04 4.60
C ASN A 40 0.85 -14.02 3.31
N ASP A 41 1.84 -14.91 3.23
CA ASP A 41 2.72 -14.98 2.07
C ASP A 41 1.96 -15.28 0.77
N LYS A 42 0.88 -16.03 0.88
CA LYS A 42 0.04 -16.38 -0.27
C LYS A 42 -0.67 -15.15 -0.83
N SER A 43 -1.19 -14.31 0.05
CA SER A 43 -1.84 -13.06 -0.35
C SER A 43 -0.86 -12.12 -1.03
N ILE A 44 0.35 -11.99 -0.46
CA ILE A 44 1.38 -11.13 -1.04
C ILE A 44 1.82 -11.62 -2.41
N LYS A 45 1.96 -12.91 -2.60
CA LYS A 45 2.29 -13.45 -3.91
C LYS A 45 1.23 -13.11 -4.95
N ARG A 46 -0.04 -13.19 -4.56
CA ARG A 46 -1.14 -12.85 -5.46
C ARG A 46 -1.14 -11.38 -5.81
N ILE A 47 -0.93 -10.51 -4.83
CA ILE A 47 -0.84 -9.07 -5.03
C ILE A 47 0.29 -8.75 -6.00
N ARG A 48 1.48 -9.28 -5.73
CA ARG A 48 2.65 -9.04 -6.58
C ARG A 48 2.41 -9.47 -8.01
N TYR A 49 1.78 -10.61 -8.20
CA TYR A 49 1.47 -11.12 -9.53
C TYR A 49 0.53 -10.17 -10.28
N ARG A 50 -0.53 -9.71 -9.61
CA ARG A 50 -1.50 -8.81 -10.22
C ARG A 50 -0.89 -7.44 -10.51
N VAL A 51 -0.11 -6.93 -9.58
CA VAL A 51 0.55 -5.63 -9.75
C VAL A 51 1.57 -5.71 -10.89
N LYS A 52 2.33 -6.78 -10.97
CA LYS A 52 3.32 -6.96 -12.03
C LYS A 52 2.69 -6.88 -13.42
N LYS A 53 1.47 -7.37 -13.56
CA LYS A 53 0.74 -7.30 -14.83
C LYS A 53 0.27 -5.88 -15.15
N ALA A 54 0.12 -5.04 -14.14
CA ALA A 54 -0.41 -3.69 -14.30
C ALA A 54 0.68 -2.65 -14.49
N ILE A 55 1.92 -2.94 -14.11
CA ILE A 55 3.01 -1.98 -14.18
C ILE A 55 3.91 -2.22 -15.39
N LYS A 56 4.78 -1.23 -15.65
CA LYS A 56 5.83 -1.32 -16.63
C LYS A 56 7.15 -1.22 -15.85
N GLU A 57 7.86 -2.34 -15.74
CA GLU A 57 8.99 -2.47 -14.81
C GLU A 57 10.14 -1.52 -15.07
N ASP A 58 10.31 -1.06 -16.29
CA ASP A 58 11.36 -0.10 -16.64
C ASP A 58 10.99 1.36 -16.38
N GLU A 59 9.74 1.63 -16.02
CA GLU A 59 9.26 2.99 -15.74
C GLU A 59 8.69 3.15 -14.35
N ASP A 60 8.12 2.08 -13.81
CA ASP A 60 7.35 2.12 -12.57
C ASP A 60 8.14 1.50 -11.43
N PHE A 61 7.91 2.03 -10.23
CA PHE A 61 8.56 1.56 -9.02
C PHE A 61 7.51 1.10 -8.02
N ILE A 62 7.77 -0.02 -7.36
CA ILE A 62 6.96 -0.48 -6.22
C ILE A 62 7.85 -1.29 -5.28
N VAL A 63 7.68 -1.07 -3.99
CA VAL A 63 8.42 -1.77 -2.95
C VAL A 63 7.47 -2.27 -1.88
N TYR A 64 7.71 -3.48 -1.41
CA TYR A 64 6.92 -4.14 -0.38
C TYR A 64 7.81 -4.35 0.84
N PHE A 65 7.44 -3.74 1.95
CA PHE A 65 8.14 -3.91 3.21
C PHE A 65 7.35 -4.85 4.11
N ASN A 66 7.95 -5.95 4.50
CA ASN A 66 7.39 -6.82 5.52
C ASN A 66 7.84 -6.28 6.87
N ILE A 67 6.89 -5.87 7.71
CA ILE A 67 7.20 -5.22 8.97
C ILE A 67 6.73 -6.12 10.11
N CYS A 68 7.61 -6.43 11.05
CA CYS A 68 7.25 -7.25 12.19
C CYS A 68 6.24 -6.53 13.08
N GLU A 69 5.48 -7.29 13.85
CA GLU A 69 4.41 -6.72 14.69
C GLU A 69 4.94 -5.67 15.66
N SER A 70 6.10 -5.93 16.24
CA SER A 70 6.73 -4.99 17.17
C SER A 70 6.99 -3.63 16.52
N ASP A 71 7.60 -3.64 15.33
CA ASP A 71 7.89 -2.41 14.61
C ASP A 71 6.62 -1.74 14.11
N TRP A 72 5.63 -2.54 13.72
CA TRP A 72 4.34 -2.02 13.27
C TRP A 72 3.67 -1.22 14.38
N GLN A 73 3.70 -1.73 15.60
CA GLN A 73 3.11 -1.05 16.76
C GLN A 73 3.85 0.23 17.12
N LYS A 74 5.12 0.34 16.77
CA LYS A 74 5.94 1.51 17.07
C LYS A 74 5.91 2.58 15.98
N ARG A 75 5.24 2.30 14.86
CA ARG A 75 5.24 3.27 13.76
C ARG A 75 4.54 4.56 14.15
N LEU A 76 5.09 5.66 13.68
CA LEU A 76 4.55 7.00 13.93
C LEU A 76 4.05 7.59 12.63
N LYS A 77 2.91 8.25 12.70
CA LYS A 77 2.31 8.93 11.56
C LYS A 77 1.92 10.34 11.95
N TYR A 78 2.16 11.25 11.05
CA TYR A 78 1.82 12.65 11.26
C TYR A 78 1.06 13.16 10.04
N GLY A 79 0.01 13.94 10.29
CA GLY A 79 -0.80 14.51 9.24
C GLY A 79 -2.04 13.67 8.91
N PRO A 80 -2.83 14.11 7.94
CA PRO A 80 -4.06 13.43 7.58
C PRO A 80 -3.79 12.10 6.89
N VAL A 81 -4.63 11.11 7.19
CA VAL A 81 -4.63 9.81 6.52
C VAL A 81 -5.63 9.89 5.38
N VAL A 82 -5.20 9.49 4.19
CA VAL A 82 -6.09 9.36 3.03
C VAL A 82 -6.74 7.99 3.11
N ASN A 83 -8.06 7.96 3.18
CA ASN A 83 -8.81 6.71 3.18
C ASN A 83 -10.14 6.94 2.46
N GLU A 84 -10.28 6.33 1.30
CA GLU A 84 -11.43 6.53 0.42
C GLU A 84 -12.71 5.84 0.91
N ASN A 85 -12.58 4.91 1.84
CA ASN A 85 -13.69 4.08 2.29
C ASN A 85 -14.32 4.57 3.59
N VAL A 86 -13.74 5.57 4.23
CA VAL A 86 -14.23 6.10 5.48
C VAL A 86 -14.14 7.62 5.45
N GLU A 87 -14.85 8.24 6.39
CA GLU A 87 -14.79 9.67 6.58
C GLU A 87 -13.36 10.10 6.89
N GLU A 88 -12.87 11.09 6.17
CA GLU A 88 -11.53 11.60 6.39
C GLU A 88 -11.43 12.33 7.71
N LYS A 89 -10.49 11.91 8.51
CA LYS A 89 -10.15 12.55 9.76
C LYS A 89 -8.65 12.68 9.88
N PRO A 90 -8.15 13.77 10.44
CA PRO A 90 -6.74 13.85 10.77
C PRO A 90 -6.36 12.65 11.65
N PHE A 91 -5.27 12.02 11.34
CA PHE A 91 -4.80 10.88 12.09
C PHE A 91 -3.43 11.19 12.63
N TYR A 92 -3.32 11.22 13.95
CA TYR A 92 -2.08 11.56 14.64
C TYR A 92 -1.70 10.46 15.61
N ILE A 93 -0.47 10.01 15.53
CA ILE A 93 0.09 9.09 16.48
C ILE A 93 1.17 9.84 17.24
N LEU A 94 0.98 9.92 18.52
CA LEU A 94 1.88 10.68 19.39
C LEU A 94 2.78 9.75 20.18
#